data_590644c22ac819530353641c4f2017fa
#
_entry.id   590644c22ac819530353641c4f2017fa
#
_cell.length_a   1.000
_cell.length_b   1.000
_cell.length_c   1.000
_cell.angle_alpha   90.00
_cell.angle_beta   90.00
_cell.angle_gamma   90.00
#
_symmetry.space_group_name_H-M   'P 1'
#
loop_
_entity.id
_entity.type
_entity.pdbx_description
1 polymer ?
#
loop_
_entity_poly.entity_id
_entity_poly.type
_entity_poly.pdbx_seq_one_letter_code
_entity_poly.pdbx_strand_id
1 'polypeptide(L)'
;MSLALVASRREELATVLSRGAWRPWRQRSEGVWRQRRAPEGALAYQRRDHSVSMILTGAGRAQTEKAMAWLLETERPDSILSLGFSGACTPNLDIGDLVLATRLHHIEGSPFDWDPESLNPTDLQSGGSQLDVTHEEILADAKMLDIVRGAVEINGIDFMPSPTLTVNSLVRTSGLSEWLGETYGISAVDRESYWVAAAAGRAGVPCLSVRAIVYGVDETLPEIASRLPDTPSGGRLGPIFKYGVRHPRKMWRYMRAVRSARNAVATLMTVLTNSDIFNVGKNP
;
A
#
# COMPACT_ATOMS: atom_id res chain seq x y z
N MET A 1 11.62 -16.16 -13.82
CA MET A 1 11.39 -15.50 -12.55
C MET A 1 9.99 -14.90 -12.58
N SER A 2 9.15 -15.17 -11.60
CA SER A 2 7.76 -14.68 -11.50
C SER A 2 7.66 -13.63 -10.41
N LEU A 3 7.04 -12.50 -10.71
CA LEU A 3 6.80 -11.42 -9.76
C LEU A 3 5.34 -11.43 -9.31
N ALA A 4 5.09 -11.25 -8.02
CA ALA A 4 3.77 -10.93 -7.53
C ALA A 4 3.67 -9.44 -7.15
N LEU A 5 2.64 -8.78 -7.66
CA LEU A 5 2.22 -7.44 -7.23
C LEU A 5 1.11 -7.61 -6.19
N VAL A 6 1.31 -7.04 -5.01
CA VAL A 6 0.36 -7.11 -3.91
C VAL A 6 -0.10 -5.71 -3.56
N ALA A 7 -1.41 -5.49 -3.51
CA ALA A 7 -2.01 -4.24 -3.08
C ALA A 7 -3.29 -4.50 -2.30
N SER A 8 -3.76 -3.53 -1.54
CA SER A 8 -4.99 -3.71 -0.77
C SER A 8 -6.24 -3.39 -1.58
N ARG A 9 -6.19 -2.37 -2.42
CA ARG A 9 -7.36 -1.83 -3.12
C ARG A 9 -7.14 -1.67 -4.61
N ARG A 10 -8.24 -1.66 -5.38
CA ARG A 10 -8.21 -1.45 -6.83
C ARG A 10 -7.59 -0.12 -7.23
N GLU A 11 -7.83 0.92 -6.45
CA GLU A 11 -7.34 2.26 -6.72
C GLU A 11 -5.81 2.31 -6.77
N GLU A 12 -5.14 1.50 -5.97
CA GLU A 12 -3.68 1.42 -5.87
C GLU A 12 -3.03 0.87 -7.16
N LEU A 13 -3.69 -0.08 -7.81
CA LEU A 13 -3.21 -0.70 -9.04
C LEU A 13 -4.08 -0.41 -10.27
N ALA A 14 -5.03 0.53 -10.16
CA ALA A 14 -6.00 0.81 -11.23
C ALA A 14 -5.31 1.12 -12.57
N THR A 15 -4.19 1.84 -12.55
CA THR A 15 -3.46 2.20 -13.76
C THR A 15 -2.67 1.02 -14.33
N VAL A 16 -2.16 0.14 -13.47
CA VAL A 16 -1.48 -1.10 -13.90
C VAL A 16 -2.49 -2.03 -14.58
N LEU A 17 -3.68 -2.15 -14.00
CA LEU A 17 -4.79 -2.91 -14.56
C LEU A 17 -5.33 -2.28 -15.85
N SER A 18 -5.29 -0.95 -15.99
CA SER A 18 -5.92 -0.22 -17.09
C SER A 18 -5.01 0.00 -18.29
N ARG A 19 -3.69 -0.01 -18.17
CA ARG A 19 -2.78 0.16 -19.33
C ARG A 19 -2.85 -0.98 -20.35
N GLY A 20 -3.60 -2.06 -20.05
CA GLY A 20 -4.02 -3.05 -21.02
C GLY A 20 -5.48 -2.91 -21.51
N ALA A 21 -6.31 -2.04 -20.95
CA ALA A 21 -7.75 -2.07 -21.16
C ALA A 21 -8.52 -0.79 -20.77
N TRP A 22 -8.00 0.44 -21.03
CA TRP A 22 -8.91 1.60 -20.90
C TRP A 22 -9.59 1.91 -22.22
N ARG A 23 -10.64 1.12 -22.49
CA ARG A 23 -11.81 1.55 -23.28
C ARG A 23 -13.06 1.24 -22.46
N PRO A 24 -14.14 2.05 -22.59
CA PRO A 24 -15.35 1.84 -21.82
C PRO A 24 -15.89 0.43 -22.07
N TRP A 25 -16.45 -0.16 -21.05
CA TRP A 25 -16.99 -1.52 -20.82
C TRP A 25 -17.55 -2.32 -22.02
N ARG A 26 -17.53 -1.81 -23.24
CA ARG A 26 -18.05 -2.42 -24.46
C ARG A 26 -17.07 -3.10 -25.40
N GLN A 27 -15.76 -2.97 -25.17
CA GLN A 27 -14.78 -3.73 -25.96
C GLN A 27 -13.97 -4.65 -25.01
N ARG A 28 -14.35 -5.92 -24.98
CA ARG A 28 -13.49 -7.02 -24.53
C ARG A 28 -12.32 -7.12 -25.51
N SER A 29 -11.35 -6.21 -25.40
CA SER A 29 -10.01 -6.55 -25.85
C SER A 29 -9.55 -7.69 -24.96
N GLU A 30 -9.06 -8.75 -25.55
CA GLU A 30 -8.40 -9.85 -24.84
C GLU A 30 -7.27 -9.24 -24.02
N GLY A 31 -7.57 -8.89 -22.76
CA GLY A 31 -6.72 -8.10 -21.90
C GLY A 31 -5.44 -8.87 -21.58
N VAL A 32 -4.38 -8.13 -21.32
CA VAL A 32 -3.07 -8.65 -20.84
C VAL A 32 -3.25 -9.46 -19.56
N TRP A 33 -4.29 -9.19 -18.78
CA TRP A 33 -4.60 -9.80 -17.49
C TRP A 33 -5.78 -10.78 -17.56
N ARG A 34 -5.62 -11.96 -16.97
CA ARG A 34 -6.67 -12.96 -16.76
C ARG A 34 -7.03 -12.98 -15.28
N GLN A 35 -8.29 -12.79 -14.95
CA GLN A 35 -8.77 -12.95 -13.58
C GLN A 35 -8.65 -14.40 -13.14
N ARG A 36 -8.18 -14.61 -11.91
CA ARG A 36 -8.02 -15.91 -11.27
C ARG A 36 -9.04 -16.04 -10.13
N ARG A 37 -9.33 -17.29 -9.74
CA ARG A 37 -10.12 -17.55 -8.54
C ARG A 37 -9.25 -17.22 -7.33
N ALA A 38 -9.70 -16.28 -6.52
CA ALA A 38 -9.04 -15.82 -5.31
C ALA A 38 -9.86 -16.19 -4.07
N PRO A 39 -9.30 -16.12 -2.86
CA PRO A 39 -10.06 -16.25 -1.63
C PRO A 39 -11.18 -15.22 -1.56
N GLU A 40 -12.19 -15.51 -0.74
CA GLU A 40 -13.26 -14.56 -0.46
C GLU A 40 -12.69 -13.24 0.08
N GLY A 41 -13.15 -12.12 -0.46
CA GLY A 41 -12.67 -10.78 -0.11
C GLY A 41 -11.46 -10.31 -0.90
N ALA A 42 -10.79 -11.17 -1.68
CA ALA A 42 -9.66 -10.81 -2.52
C ALA A 42 -9.99 -10.87 -4.02
N LEU A 43 -9.15 -10.23 -4.85
CA LEU A 43 -9.20 -10.35 -6.31
C LEU A 43 -7.80 -10.67 -6.83
N ALA A 44 -7.68 -11.68 -7.68
CA ALA A 44 -6.42 -12.07 -8.28
C ALA A 44 -6.46 -12.00 -9.80
N TYR A 45 -5.33 -11.64 -10.37
CA TYR A 45 -5.11 -11.53 -11.82
C TYR A 45 -3.75 -12.11 -12.15
N GLN A 46 -3.62 -12.72 -13.32
CA GLN A 46 -2.37 -13.23 -13.82
C GLN A 46 -2.14 -12.71 -15.23
N ARG A 47 -0.94 -12.25 -15.51
CA ARG A 47 -0.54 -11.87 -16.85
C ARG A 47 -0.51 -13.11 -17.75
N ARG A 48 -0.87 -12.97 -19.04
CA ARG A 48 -1.01 -14.13 -19.96
C ARG A 48 0.29 -14.90 -20.17
N ASP A 49 1.44 -14.24 -20.05
CA ASP A 49 2.76 -14.86 -20.15
C ASP A 49 3.23 -15.50 -18.82
N HIS A 50 2.37 -15.48 -17.79
CA HIS A 50 2.64 -16.00 -16.46
C HIS A 50 3.82 -15.37 -15.71
N SER A 51 4.43 -14.30 -16.25
CA SER A 51 5.58 -13.63 -15.63
C SER A 51 5.20 -12.77 -14.41
N VAL A 52 3.96 -12.28 -14.38
CA VAL A 52 3.47 -11.42 -13.29
C VAL A 52 2.10 -11.90 -12.83
N SER A 53 1.96 -12.10 -11.52
CA SER A 53 0.67 -12.25 -10.84
C SER A 53 0.35 -10.98 -10.04
N MET A 54 -0.93 -10.73 -9.79
CA MET A 54 -1.39 -9.58 -9.02
C MET A 54 -2.50 -10.04 -8.08
N ILE A 55 -2.43 -9.60 -6.83
CA ILE A 55 -3.49 -9.82 -5.87
C ILE A 55 -3.90 -8.51 -5.18
N LEU A 56 -5.19 -8.28 -5.08
CA LEU A 56 -5.81 -7.25 -4.27
C LEU A 56 -6.34 -7.92 -3.02
N THR A 57 -5.69 -7.66 -1.89
CA THR A 57 -5.93 -8.41 -0.66
C THR A 57 -7.21 -8.01 0.08
N GLY A 58 -7.63 -6.77 -0.07
CA GLY A 58 -8.47 -6.08 0.90
C GLY A 58 -7.61 -5.40 1.97
N ALA A 59 -8.24 -4.59 2.81
CA ALA A 59 -7.55 -3.80 3.81
C ALA A 59 -7.44 -4.53 5.16
N GLY A 60 -6.30 -4.31 5.84
CA GLY A 60 -6.01 -4.80 7.17
C GLY A 60 -5.47 -6.23 7.25
N ARG A 61 -5.03 -6.61 8.45
CA ARG A 61 -4.29 -7.85 8.74
C ARG A 61 -4.97 -9.12 8.21
N ALA A 62 -6.19 -9.38 8.65
CA ALA A 62 -6.87 -10.65 8.36
C ALA A 62 -7.07 -10.91 6.85
N GLN A 63 -7.42 -9.87 6.08
CA GLN A 63 -7.58 -9.97 4.64
C GLN A 63 -6.22 -10.18 3.95
N THR A 64 -5.21 -9.45 4.39
CA THR A 64 -3.86 -9.56 3.84
C THR A 64 -3.28 -10.95 4.10
N GLU A 65 -3.32 -11.47 5.32
CA GLU A 65 -2.79 -12.79 5.67
C GLU A 65 -3.47 -13.92 4.85
N LYS A 66 -4.80 -13.88 4.74
CA LYS A 66 -5.58 -14.84 3.95
C LYS A 66 -5.20 -14.81 2.47
N ALA A 67 -5.07 -13.62 1.91
CA ALA A 67 -4.71 -13.46 0.50
C ALA A 67 -3.27 -13.86 0.21
N MET A 68 -2.35 -13.53 1.11
CA MET A 68 -0.94 -13.91 1.00
C MET A 68 -0.73 -15.42 1.12
N ALA A 69 -1.43 -16.10 2.02
CA ALA A 69 -1.38 -17.56 2.13
C ALA A 69 -1.76 -18.22 0.78
N TRP A 70 -2.87 -17.76 0.19
CA TRP A 70 -3.29 -18.25 -1.12
C TRP A 70 -2.27 -17.93 -2.24
N LEU A 71 -1.72 -16.71 -2.27
CA LEU A 71 -0.75 -16.29 -3.27
C LEU A 71 0.51 -17.18 -3.23
N LEU A 72 1.06 -17.37 -2.05
CA LEU A 72 2.28 -18.14 -1.82
C LEU A 72 2.09 -19.63 -2.14
N GLU A 73 0.94 -20.21 -1.82
CA GLU A 73 0.62 -21.60 -2.09
C GLU A 73 0.33 -21.85 -3.59
N THR A 74 -0.46 -20.94 -4.22
CA THR A 74 -1.01 -21.16 -5.57
C THR A 74 -0.12 -20.65 -6.67
N GLU A 75 0.39 -19.40 -6.54
CA GLU A 75 1.15 -18.73 -7.60
C GLU A 75 2.67 -18.89 -7.40
N ARG A 76 3.14 -19.17 -6.18
CA ARG A 76 4.55 -19.42 -5.81
C ARG A 76 5.51 -18.41 -6.45
N PRO A 77 5.35 -17.11 -6.20
CA PRO A 77 6.18 -16.10 -6.83
C PRO A 77 7.63 -16.18 -6.34
N ASP A 78 8.57 -15.86 -7.24
CA ASP A 78 9.99 -15.75 -6.89
C ASP A 78 10.32 -14.45 -6.15
N SER A 79 9.46 -13.43 -6.27
CA SER A 79 9.59 -12.15 -5.55
C SER A 79 8.23 -11.45 -5.43
N ILE A 80 8.13 -10.57 -4.43
CA ILE A 80 6.90 -9.83 -4.12
C ILE A 80 7.20 -8.34 -4.06
N LEU A 81 6.43 -7.54 -4.82
CA LEU A 81 6.39 -6.09 -4.71
C LEU A 81 5.05 -5.67 -4.12
N SER A 82 5.08 -5.21 -2.87
CA SER A 82 3.91 -4.65 -2.19
C SER A 82 3.75 -3.19 -2.57
N LEU A 83 2.64 -2.86 -3.20
CA LEU A 83 2.30 -1.50 -3.63
C LEU A 83 1.06 -1.02 -2.89
N GLY A 84 1.04 0.24 -2.46
CA GLY A 84 -0.12 0.76 -1.77
C GLY A 84 -0.02 2.25 -1.44
N PHE A 85 -1.06 2.74 -0.78
CA PHE A 85 -1.15 4.10 -0.29
C PHE A 85 -0.79 4.17 1.18
N SER A 86 -0.22 5.31 1.59
CA SER A 86 0.16 5.60 2.98
C SER A 86 -0.13 7.05 3.34
N GLY A 87 -0.20 7.31 4.63
CA GLY A 87 -0.10 8.66 5.17
C GLY A 87 1.35 9.03 5.48
N ALA A 88 1.70 10.30 5.29
CA ALA A 88 2.99 10.81 5.72
C ALA A 88 3.04 10.95 7.25
N CYS A 89 4.19 10.65 7.83
CA CYS A 89 4.51 10.86 9.25
C CYS A 89 5.66 11.88 9.43
N THR A 90 6.06 12.54 8.36
CA THR A 90 7.10 13.57 8.33
C THR A 90 6.68 14.71 7.39
N PRO A 91 7.06 15.97 7.68
CA PRO A 91 6.78 17.10 6.80
C PRO A 91 7.56 17.08 5.49
N ASN A 92 8.54 16.18 5.35
CA ASN A 92 9.38 16.06 4.15
C ASN A 92 8.72 15.26 3.02
N LEU A 93 7.47 14.84 3.17
CA LEU A 93 6.73 14.06 2.18
C LEU A 93 5.45 14.77 1.76
N ASP A 94 5.33 14.98 0.47
CA ASP A 94 4.14 15.54 -0.17
C ASP A 94 3.23 14.46 -0.76
N ILE A 95 1.97 14.84 -1.05
CA ILE A 95 1.00 13.95 -1.70
C ILE A 95 1.51 13.56 -3.09
N GLY A 96 1.69 12.28 -3.29
CA GLY A 96 2.20 11.68 -4.53
C GLY A 96 3.64 11.22 -4.45
N ASP A 97 4.37 11.57 -3.39
CA ASP A 97 5.73 11.07 -3.18
C ASP A 97 5.72 9.56 -2.93
N LEU A 98 6.84 8.91 -3.30
CA LEU A 98 7.05 7.50 -3.09
C LEU A 98 7.97 7.26 -1.89
N VAL A 99 7.59 6.32 -1.03
CA VAL A 99 8.45 5.79 0.03
C VAL A 99 8.83 4.36 -0.31
N LEU A 100 10.14 4.12 -0.42
CA LEU A 100 10.72 2.77 -0.50
C LEU A 100 10.98 2.29 0.92
N ALA A 101 10.22 1.34 1.41
CA ALA A 101 10.35 0.85 2.77
C ALA A 101 11.69 0.11 2.96
N THR A 102 12.57 0.68 3.77
CA THR A 102 13.84 0.02 4.17
C THR A 102 13.64 -0.96 5.31
N ARG A 103 12.68 -0.64 6.19
CA ARG A 103 12.20 -1.44 7.30
C ARG A 103 10.70 -1.31 7.39
N LEU A 104 10.04 -2.37 7.80
CA LEU A 104 8.62 -2.40 8.05
C LEU A 104 8.41 -2.69 9.53
N HIS A 105 7.84 -1.73 10.23
CA HIS A 105 7.48 -1.87 11.64
C HIS A 105 6.02 -2.22 11.79
N HIS A 106 5.70 -2.98 12.81
CA HIS A 106 4.34 -3.22 13.28
C HIS A 106 4.26 -2.97 14.77
N ILE A 107 3.17 -2.37 15.18
CA ILE A 107 2.89 -2.04 16.56
C ILE A 107 1.49 -2.51 16.89
N GLU A 108 1.38 -3.34 17.94
CA GLU A 108 0.12 -3.76 18.54
C GLU A 108 0.02 -3.22 19.97
N GLY A 109 -1.18 -2.92 20.41
CA GLY A 109 -1.49 -2.47 21.75
C GLY A 109 -2.09 -1.09 21.81
N SER A 110 -2.52 -0.69 23.00
CA SER A 110 -2.99 0.68 23.28
C SER A 110 -1.82 1.67 23.05
N PRO A 111 -2.01 2.80 22.37
CA PRO A 111 -3.29 3.45 22.04
C PRO A 111 -3.90 3.05 20.69
N PHE A 112 -3.35 2.09 19.98
CA PHE A 112 -3.75 1.75 18.60
C PHE A 112 -5.08 1.00 18.53
N ASP A 113 -5.54 0.45 19.67
CA ASP A 113 -6.88 -0.15 19.81
C ASP A 113 -7.94 0.87 20.22
N TRP A 114 -7.55 2.14 20.45
CA TRP A 114 -8.46 3.21 20.82
C TRP A 114 -8.97 3.95 19.59
N ASP A 115 -10.09 4.66 19.78
CA ASP A 115 -10.62 5.54 18.74
C ASP A 115 -9.58 6.63 18.41
N PRO A 116 -8.98 6.63 17.21
CA PRO A 116 -7.97 7.62 16.84
C PRO A 116 -8.50 9.05 16.80
N GLU A 117 -9.83 9.26 16.86
CA GLU A 117 -10.42 10.60 16.98
C GLU A 117 -10.34 11.16 18.41
N SER A 118 -10.19 10.29 19.40
CA SER A 118 -10.12 10.67 20.81
C SER A 118 -8.69 10.84 21.33
N LEU A 119 -7.68 10.38 20.57
CA LEU A 119 -6.28 10.46 20.98
C LEU A 119 -5.71 11.87 20.77
N ASN A 120 -5.41 12.51 21.88
CA ASN A 120 -4.65 13.75 21.89
C ASN A 120 -3.15 13.40 22.08
N PRO A 121 -2.20 13.86 21.25
CA PRO A 121 -0.78 13.59 21.42
C PRO A 121 -0.27 13.93 22.83
N THR A 122 -0.85 14.94 23.46
CA THR A 122 -0.54 15.36 24.84
C THR A 122 -0.89 14.26 25.86
N ASP A 123 -1.97 13.51 25.62
CA ASP A 123 -2.40 12.43 26.53
C ASP A 123 -1.48 11.22 26.40
N LEU A 124 -0.88 11.00 25.22
CA LEU A 124 0.11 9.96 24.98
C LEU A 124 1.44 10.24 25.67
N GLN A 125 1.82 11.52 25.79
CA GLN A 125 3.06 11.94 26.44
C GLN A 125 2.94 12.03 27.98
N SER A 126 1.75 12.34 28.49
CA SER A 126 1.51 12.56 29.93
C SER A 126 1.06 11.32 30.68
N GLY A 127 0.60 10.30 29.99
CA GLY A 127 0.18 9.04 30.58
C GLY A 127 1.39 8.20 30.96
N GLY A 128 1.80 8.23 32.22
CA GLY A 128 2.83 7.35 32.80
C GLY A 128 2.46 5.86 32.81
N SER A 129 1.58 5.41 31.96
CA SER A 129 1.29 4.02 31.66
C SER A 129 2.28 3.59 30.60
N GLN A 130 3.19 2.76 30.96
CA GLN A 130 4.02 1.98 30.07
C GLN A 130 3.05 1.29 29.10
N LEU A 131 2.94 1.84 27.87
CA LEU A 131 2.15 1.23 26.83
C LEU A 131 2.82 -0.11 26.53
N ASP A 132 2.15 -1.19 26.81
CA ASP A 132 2.56 -2.54 26.41
C ASP A 132 2.40 -2.65 24.89
N VAL A 133 3.34 -1.99 24.17
CA VAL A 133 3.36 -1.96 22.72
C VAL A 133 4.33 -3.03 22.25
N THR A 134 3.82 -4.07 21.64
CA THR A 134 4.66 -5.03 20.93
C THR A 134 5.18 -4.37 19.66
N HIS A 135 6.48 -4.19 19.57
CA HIS A 135 7.16 -3.63 18.41
C HIS A 135 7.92 -4.73 17.67
N GLU A 136 7.51 -4.99 16.46
CA GLU A 136 8.15 -5.94 15.56
C GLU A 136 8.69 -5.22 14.31
N GLU A 137 9.82 -5.70 13.76
CA GLU A 137 10.39 -5.15 12.54
C GLU A 137 10.80 -6.23 11.54
N ILE A 138 10.72 -5.90 10.26
CA ILE A 138 11.19 -6.73 9.15
C ILE A 138 12.01 -5.85 8.22
N LEU A 139 13.21 -6.31 7.85
CA LEU A 139 14.03 -5.63 6.85
C LEU A 139 13.50 -5.92 5.44
N ALA A 140 13.49 -4.91 4.58
CA ALA A 140 13.26 -5.11 3.17
C ALA A 140 14.36 -5.97 2.54
N ASP A 141 14.04 -6.69 1.48
CA ASP A 141 15.06 -7.40 0.70
C ASP A 141 16.02 -6.38 0.05
N ALA A 142 17.29 -6.45 0.42
CA ALA A 142 18.30 -5.48 0.02
C ALA A 142 18.49 -5.45 -1.51
N LYS A 143 18.44 -6.62 -2.16
CA LYS A 143 18.60 -6.72 -3.63
C LYS A 143 17.42 -6.08 -4.35
N MET A 144 16.19 -6.35 -3.92
CA MET A 144 15.01 -5.71 -4.49
C MET A 144 15.01 -4.20 -4.26
N LEU A 145 15.42 -3.76 -3.07
CA LEU A 145 15.53 -2.34 -2.74
C LEU A 145 16.54 -1.64 -3.66
N ASP A 146 17.74 -2.20 -3.86
CA ASP A 146 18.76 -1.62 -4.73
C ASP A 146 18.32 -1.58 -6.20
N ILE A 147 17.67 -2.63 -6.68
CA ILE A 147 17.14 -2.70 -8.05
C ILE A 147 16.07 -1.61 -8.28
N VAL A 148 15.09 -1.51 -7.38
CA VAL A 148 14.01 -0.53 -7.52
C VAL A 148 14.55 0.88 -7.34
N ARG A 149 15.42 1.12 -6.36
CA ARG A 149 16.08 2.41 -6.15
C ARG A 149 16.83 2.87 -7.40
N GLY A 150 17.70 2.02 -7.97
CA GLY A 150 18.43 2.35 -9.19
C GLY A 150 17.50 2.67 -10.37
N ALA A 151 16.39 1.94 -10.52
CA ALA A 151 15.41 2.20 -11.57
C ALA A 151 14.71 3.56 -11.41
N VAL A 152 14.31 3.94 -10.19
CA VAL A 152 13.62 5.23 -9.94
C VAL A 152 14.60 6.40 -10.07
N GLU A 153 15.85 6.26 -9.59
CA GLU A 153 16.92 7.27 -9.72
C GLU A 153 17.23 7.57 -11.19
N ILE A 154 17.49 6.54 -12.01
CA ILE A 154 17.81 6.70 -13.42
C ILE A 154 16.67 7.40 -14.21
N ASN A 155 15.42 7.21 -13.78
CA ASN A 155 14.26 7.79 -14.43
C ASN A 155 13.79 9.11 -13.78
N GLY A 156 14.54 9.67 -12.82
CA GLY A 156 14.23 10.94 -12.17
C GLY A 156 12.90 10.93 -11.43
N ILE A 157 12.53 9.81 -10.80
CA ILE A 157 11.34 9.72 -9.95
C ILE A 157 11.76 10.05 -8.52
N ASP A 158 11.11 11.03 -7.91
CA ASP A 158 11.34 11.38 -6.51
C ASP A 158 10.85 10.28 -5.59
N PHE A 159 11.69 9.91 -4.62
CA PHE A 159 11.39 8.89 -3.63
C PHE A 159 12.18 9.10 -2.35
N MET A 160 11.68 8.55 -1.26
CA MET A 160 12.35 8.54 0.04
C MET A 160 12.56 7.10 0.51
N PRO A 161 13.81 6.62 0.65
CA PRO A 161 14.08 5.37 1.37
C PRO A 161 13.89 5.63 2.87
N SER A 162 12.96 4.93 3.53
CA SER A 162 12.67 5.16 4.93
C SER A 162 11.98 3.97 5.58
N PRO A 163 12.07 3.82 6.91
CA PRO A 163 11.20 2.92 7.66
C PRO A 163 9.74 3.32 7.51
N THR A 164 8.86 2.31 7.48
CA THR A 164 7.40 2.47 7.46
C THR A 164 6.75 1.72 8.62
N LEU A 165 5.56 2.14 9.01
CA LEU A 165 4.79 1.54 10.09
C LEU A 165 3.46 1.01 9.59
N THR A 166 3.14 -0.21 9.99
CA THR A 166 1.80 -0.79 9.79
C THR A 166 1.05 -0.79 11.12
N VAL A 167 -0.17 -0.24 11.11
CA VAL A 167 -1.07 -0.17 12.27
C VAL A 167 -2.42 -0.80 11.93
N ASN A 168 -3.13 -1.27 12.95
CA ASN A 168 -4.42 -1.93 12.76
C ASN A 168 -5.55 -0.93 12.38
N SER A 169 -5.49 0.29 12.91
CA SER A 169 -6.47 1.34 12.68
C SER A 169 -5.95 2.42 11.74
N LEU A 170 -6.86 3.07 11.04
CA LEU A 170 -6.51 4.16 10.15
C LEU A 170 -6.09 5.41 10.96
N VAL A 171 -4.87 5.88 10.77
CA VAL A 171 -4.39 7.14 11.37
C VAL A 171 -5.06 8.31 10.66
N ARG A 172 -5.83 9.11 11.40
CA ARG A 172 -6.68 10.16 10.84
C ARG A 172 -6.29 11.58 11.24
N THR A 173 -5.61 11.73 12.34
CA THR A 173 -5.23 13.04 12.88
C THR A 173 -3.77 13.37 12.57
N SER A 174 -3.50 14.64 12.24
CA SER A 174 -2.15 15.12 11.99
C SER A 174 -1.23 14.91 13.20
N GLY A 175 -1.70 15.25 14.40
CA GLY A 175 -0.89 15.08 15.61
C GLY A 175 -0.49 13.65 15.89
N LEU A 176 -1.34 12.66 15.58
CA LEU A 176 -0.95 11.25 15.71
C LEU A 176 0.07 10.82 14.64
N SER A 177 -0.09 11.29 13.41
CA SER A 177 0.88 11.00 12.33
C SER A 177 2.26 11.53 12.66
N GLU A 178 2.35 12.78 13.12
CA GLU A 178 3.59 13.43 13.53
C GLU A 178 4.24 12.72 14.73
N TRP A 179 3.45 12.43 15.77
CA TRP A 179 3.93 11.69 16.94
C TRP A 179 4.48 10.31 16.58
N LEU A 180 3.82 9.57 15.68
CA LEU A 180 4.32 8.28 15.20
C LEU A 180 5.66 8.44 14.47
N GLY A 181 5.79 9.46 13.63
CA GLY A 181 7.03 9.77 12.91
C GLY A 181 8.19 10.07 13.85
N GLU A 182 7.96 10.93 14.85
CA GLU A 182 8.97 11.32 15.84
C GLU A 182 9.34 10.17 16.78
N THR A 183 8.35 9.40 17.25
CA THR A 183 8.56 8.34 18.24
C THR A 183 9.28 7.13 17.66
N TYR A 184 8.92 6.72 16.45
CA TYR A 184 9.44 5.49 15.82
C TYR A 184 10.41 5.73 14.66
N GLY A 185 10.72 6.99 14.32
CA GLY A 185 11.62 7.31 13.22
C GLY A 185 11.12 6.84 11.86
N ILE A 186 9.81 6.83 11.66
CA ILE A 186 9.17 6.37 10.43
C ILE A 186 8.70 7.54 9.58
N SER A 187 8.63 7.36 8.26
CA SER A 187 8.17 8.42 7.36
C SER A 187 6.75 8.20 6.84
N ALA A 188 6.25 6.97 6.87
CA ALA A 188 4.91 6.66 6.36
C ALA A 188 4.22 5.58 7.17
N VAL A 189 2.88 5.65 7.21
CA VAL A 189 2.02 4.70 7.94
C VAL A 189 0.97 4.10 7.01
N ASP A 190 0.79 2.79 7.11
CA ASP A 190 -0.24 2.04 6.38
C ASP A 190 -0.91 0.96 7.25
N ARG A 191 -1.65 0.03 6.64
CA ARG A 191 -2.37 -1.04 7.34
C ARG A 191 -1.98 -2.46 6.90
N GLU A 192 -1.12 -2.62 5.89
CA GLU A 192 -0.93 -3.91 5.22
C GLU A 192 0.53 -4.30 4.99
N SER A 193 1.47 -3.35 4.82
CA SER A 193 2.82 -3.65 4.32
C SER A 193 3.61 -4.63 5.17
N TYR A 194 3.51 -4.52 6.48
CA TYR A 194 4.15 -5.44 7.41
C TYR A 194 3.62 -6.88 7.23
N TRP A 195 2.30 -7.06 7.10
CA TRP A 195 1.68 -8.39 6.97
C TRP A 195 2.07 -9.07 5.66
N VAL A 196 2.22 -8.29 4.58
CA VAL A 196 2.74 -8.81 3.30
C VAL A 196 4.18 -9.28 3.48
N ALA A 197 5.04 -8.44 4.06
CA ALA A 197 6.46 -8.77 4.27
C ALA A 197 6.63 -9.95 5.24
N ALA A 198 5.85 -10.01 6.31
CA ALA A 198 5.87 -11.11 7.28
C ALA A 198 5.48 -12.46 6.63
N ALA A 199 4.45 -12.45 5.79
CA ALA A 199 4.06 -13.65 5.05
C ALA A 199 5.13 -14.08 4.04
N ALA A 200 5.70 -13.13 3.30
CA ALA A 200 6.79 -13.37 2.35
C ALA A 200 8.04 -13.92 3.06
N GLY A 201 8.45 -13.31 4.17
CA GLY A 201 9.61 -13.73 4.96
C GLY A 201 9.46 -15.15 5.50
N ARG A 202 8.28 -15.52 6.02
CA ARG A 202 8.01 -16.90 6.45
C ARG A 202 8.13 -17.92 5.33
N ALA A 203 7.84 -17.51 4.09
CA ALA A 203 7.96 -18.36 2.90
C ALA A 203 9.35 -18.30 2.23
N GLY A 204 10.27 -17.48 2.74
CA GLY A 204 11.59 -17.27 2.15
C GLY A 204 11.55 -16.53 0.80
N VAL A 205 10.49 -15.76 0.52
CA VAL A 205 10.31 -15.03 -0.73
C VAL A 205 10.75 -13.58 -0.54
N PRO A 206 11.70 -13.06 -1.36
CA PRO A 206 12.11 -11.67 -1.33
C PRO A 206 10.93 -10.71 -1.47
N CYS A 207 10.88 -9.68 -0.63
CA CYS A 207 9.79 -8.72 -0.61
C CYS A 207 10.29 -7.28 -0.47
N LEU A 208 9.72 -6.37 -1.26
CA LEU A 208 9.87 -4.93 -1.11
C LEU A 208 8.50 -4.27 -1.03
N SER A 209 8.37 -3.30 -0.14
CA SER A 209 7.18 -2.46 -0.04
C SER A 209 7.48 -1.06 -0.58
N VAL A 210 6.59 -0.56 -1.47
CA VAL A 210 6.61 0.82 -1.95
C VAL A 210 5.26 1.46 -1.69
N ARG A 211 5.27 2.64 -1.10
CA ARG A 211 4.08 3.37 -0.68
C ARG A 211 4.02 4.72 -1.36
N ALA A 212 2.84 5.10 -1.86
CA ALA A 212 2.58 6.44 -2.37
C ALA A 212 1.76 7.24 -1.36
N ILE A 213 2.20 8.45 -1.07
CA ILE A 213 1.56 9.30 -0.06
C ILE A 213 0.23 9.85 -0.59
N VAL A 214 -0.84 9.70 0.20
CA VAL A 214 -2.20 10.19 -0.12
C VAL A 214 -2.67 11.31 0.81
N TYR A 215 -1.99 11.54 1.94
CA TYR A 215 -2.21 12.68 2.82
C TYR A 215 -0.92 13.05 3.56
N GLY A 216 -0.71 14.35 3.72
CA GLY A 216 0.45 14.91 4.43
C GLY A 216 0.35 14.74 5.95
N VAL A 217 1.46 14.98 6.63
CA VAL A 217 1.55 14.85 8.10
C VAL A 217 0.62 15.84 8.82
N ASP A 218 0.41 17.01 8.25
CA ASP A 218 -0.45 18.09 8.76
C ASP A 218 -1.92 17.98 8.31
N GLU A 219 -2.25 16.98 7.50
CA GLU A 219 -3.60 16.78 6.99
C GLU A 219 -4.40 15.81 7.85
N THR A 220 -5.65 16.18 8.14
CA THR A 220 -6.62 15.27 8.73
C THR A 220 -7.33 14.48 7.63
N LEU A 221 -7.26 13.17 7.71
CA LEU A 221 -7.89 12.28 6.74
C LEU A 221 -9.42 12.42 6.79
N PRO A 222 -10.11 12.60 5.66
CA PRO A 222 -11.56 12.72 5.66
C PRO A 222 -12.23 11.47 6.23
N GLU A 223 -13.31 11.65 7.01
CA GLU A 223 -14.11 10.56 7.60
C GLU A 223 -14.53 9.49 6.57
N ILE A 224 -14.70 9.88 5.30
CA ILE A 224 -15.05 8.94 4.24
C ILE A 224 -14.00 7.85 4.03
N ALA A 225 -12.73 8.13 4.34
CA ALA A 225 -11.66 7.15 4.17
C ALA A 225 -11.83 5.94 5.11
N SER A 226 -12.36 6.14 6.32
CA SER A 226 -12.68 5.06 7.27
C SER A 226 -13.94 4.27 6.89
N ARG A 227 -14.75 4.82 6.00
CA ARG A 227 -15.99 4.18 5.51
C ARG A 227 -15.82 3.45 4.19
N LEU A 228 -14.61 3.49 3.62
CA LEU A 228 -14.31 2.70 2.43
C LEU A 228 -14.34 1.21 2.77
N PRO A 229 -14.90 0.36 1.88
CA PRO A 229 -14.97 -1.07 2.15
C PRO A 229 -13.56 -1.68 2.25
N ASP A 230 -13.38 -2.60 3.17
CA ASP A 230 -12.12 -3.33 3.35
C ASP A 230 -11.87 -4.37 2.24
N THR A 231 -12.86 -4.67 1.42
CA THR A 231 -12.72 -5.63 0.32
C THR A 231 -12.58 -4.94 -1.05
N PRO A 232 -11.68 -5.41 -1.94
CA PRO A 232 -11.49 -4.82 -3.26
C PRO A 232 -12.66 -5.07 -4.23
N SER A 233 -13.53 -6.02 -3.95
CA SER A 233 -14.71 -6.33 -4.77
C SER A 233 -15.84 -5.30 -4.69
N GLY A 234 -15.66 -4.28 -3.89
CA GLY A 234 -16.58 -3.14 -3.80
C GLY A 234 -17.53 -3.21 -2.60
N GLY A 235 -17.82 -2.03 -2.09
CA GLY A 235 -18.83 -1.79 -1.07
C GLY A 235 -19.98 -0.97 -1.63
N ARG A 236 -20.94 -0.66 -0.77
CA ARG A 236 -22.05 0.23 -1.11
C ARG A 236 -21.54 1.62 -1.44
N LEU A 237 -21.61 2.05 -2.69
CA LEU A 237 -21.21 3.40 -3.13
C LEU A 237 -22.10 4.52 -2.57
N GLY A 238 -23.27 4.16 -2.05
CA GLY A 238 -24.23 5.10 -1.49
C GLY A 238 -23.67 6.03 -0.40
N PRO A 239 -22.98 5.53 0.64
CA PRO A 239 -22.36 6.38 1.65
C PRO A 239 -21.31 7.34 1.08
N ILE A 240 -20.51 6.89 0.11
CA ILE A 240 -19.48 7.70 -0.56
C ILE A 240 -20.14 8.82 -1.36
N PHE A 241 -21.18 8.51 -2.12
CA PHE A 241 -21.95 9.49 -2.88
C PHE A 241 -22.61 10.54 -1.96
N LYS A 242 -23.27 10.06 -0.89
CA LYS A 242 -23.92 10.94 0.10
C LYS A 242 -22.92 11.89 0.76
N TYR A 243 -21.74 11.40 1.10
CA TYR A 243 -20.66 12.22 1.65
C TYR A 243 -20.16 13.25 0.64
N GLY A 244 -19.95 12.85 -0.61
CA GLY A 244 -19.50 13.73 -1.69
C GLY A 244 -20.44 14.90 -1.96
N VAL A 245 -21.75 14.63 -1.94
CA VAL A 245 -22.78 15.68 -2.09
C VAL A 245 -22.75 16.67 -0.90
N ARG A 246 -22.54 16.17 0.32
CA ARG A 246 -22.51 17.02 1.53
C ARG A 246 -21.19 17.78 1.70
N HIS A 247 -20.08 17.22 1.25
CA HIS A 247 -18.73 17.76 1.43
C HIS A 247 -17.92 17.80 0.13
N PRO A 248 -18.38 18.53 -0.90
CA PRO A 248 -17.79 18.46 -2.24
C PRO A 248 -16.31 18.86 -2.29
N ARG A 249 -15.93 19.90 -1.50
CA ARG A 249 -14.53 20.35 -1.43
C ARG A 249 -13.60 19.29 -0.80
N LYS A 250 -14.03 18.65 0.29
CA LYS A 250 -13.27 17.60 0.98
C LYS A 250 -13.13 16.37 0.06
N MET A 251 -14.23 15.98 -0.59
CA MET A 251 -14.22 14.89 -1.56
C MET A 251 -13.29 15.17 -2.74
N TRP A 252 -13.32 16.39 -3.28
CA TRP A 252 -12.46 16.77 -4.40
C TRP A 252 -10.96 16.71 -4.02
N ARG A 253 -10.59 17.24 -2.84
CA ARG A 253 -9.21 17.16 -2.31
C ARG A 253 -8.76 15.71 -2.18
N TYR A 254 -9.58 14.87 -1.54
CA TYR A 254 -9.31 13.45 -1.39
C TYR A 254 -9.12 12.73 -2.73
N MET A 255 -10.02 12.96 -3.68
CA MET A 255 -9.93 12.35 -5.03
C MET A 255 -8.69 12.83 -5.80
N ARG A 256 -8.29 14.09 -5.62
CA ARG A 256 -7.06 14.62 -6.19
C ARG A 256 -5.83 13.93 -5.61
N ALA A 257 -5.77 13.76 -4.28
CA ALA A 257 -4.70 13.07 -3.59
C ALA A 257 -4.57 11.60 -4.05
N VAL A 258 -5.67 10.86 -4.06
CA VAL A 258 -5.72 9.48 -4.57
C VAL A 258 -5.26 9.41 -6.02
N ARG A 259 -5.62 10.39 -6.86
CA ARG A 259 -5.17 10.47 -8.25
C ARG A 259 -3.66 10.70 -8.35
N SER A 260 -3.09 11.59 -7.53
CA SER A 260 -1.65 11.85 -7.48
C SER A 260 -0.88 10.59 -7.11
N ALA A 261 -1.22 9.97 -5.98
CA ALA A 261 -0.59 8.73 -5.52
C ALA A 261 -0.72 7.58 -6.55
N ARG A 262 -1.89 7.44 -7.18
CA ARG A 262 -2.09 6.45 -8.24
C ARG A 262 -1.20 6.71 -9.45
N ASN A 263 -0.99 7.97 -9.81
CA ASN A 263 -0.09 8.32 -10.93
C ASN A 263 1.36 8.00 -10.58
N ALA A 264 1.81 8.25 -9.33
CA ALA A 264 3.14 7.90 -8.87
C ALA A 264 3.39 6.38 -8.96
N VAL A 265 2.46 5.56 -8.45
CA VAL A 265 2.53 4.09 -8.58
C VAL A 265 2.55 3.66 -10.07
N ALA A 266 1.77 4.31 -10.91
CA ALA A 266 1.73 4.01 -12.35
C ALA A 266 3.04 4.34 -13.05
N THR A 267 3.68 5.46 -12.69
CA THR A 267 4.97 5.87 -13.22
C THR A 267 6.05 4.87 -12.78
N LEU A 268 6.09 4.53 -11.49
CA LEU A 268 6.96 3.49 -10.96
C LEU A 268 6.82 2.18 -11.76
N MET A 269 5.59 1.69 -11.91
CA MET A 269 5.33 0.44 -12.62
C MET A 269 5.72 0.49 -14.10
N THR A 270 5.61 1.67 -14.73
CA THR A 270 6.08 1.86 -16.11
C THR A 270 7.60 1.74 -16.19
N VAL A 271 8.31 2.38 -15.27
CA VAL A 271 9.77 2.32 -15.19
C VAL A 271 10.23 0.89 -14.95
N LEU A 272 9.66 0.23 -13.94
CA LEU A 272 10.03 -1.15 -13.61
C LEU A 272 9.75 -2.14 -14.76
N THR A 273 8.67 -1.92 -15.51
CA THR A 273 8.34 -2.76 -16.68
C THR A 273 9.31 -2.53 -17.85
N ASN A 274 9.72 -1.27 -18.08
CA ASN A 274 10.61 -0.92 -19.19
C ASN A 274 12.09 -1.24 -18.89
N SER A 275 12.47 -1.33 -17.63
CA SER A 275 13.87 -1.58 -17.21
C SER A 275 14.27 -3.06 -17.25
N ASP A 276 13.45 -3.95 -17.84
CA ASP A 276 13.67 -5.40 -17.87
C ASP A 276 13.96 -6.05 -16.50
N ILE A 277 13.71 -5.32 -15.43
CA ILE A 277 13.92 -5.76 -14.05
C ILE A 277 13.14 -7.04 -13.75
N PHE A 278 12.02 -7.23 -14.43
CA PHE A 278 11.20 -8.44 -14.35
C PHE A 278 11.65 -9.57 -15.32
N ASN A 279 12.64 -9.28 -16.17
CA ASN A 279 13.21 -10.25 -17.13
C ASN A 279 14.57 -10.81 -16.68
N VAL A 280 15.07 -10.49 -15.48
CA VAL A 280 16.34 -11.01 -14.94
C VAL A 280 16.21 -12.52 -14.68
N GLY A 281 16.33 -13.30 -15.75
CA GLY A 281 16.21 -14.76 -15.72
C GLY A 281 16.18 -15.39 -17.11
N LYS A 282 16.16 -14.58 -18.16
CA LYS A 282 16.37 -15.02 -19.53
C LYS A 282 17.77 -14.60 -19.98
N ASN A 283 18.80 -15.13 -19.35
CA ASN A 283 20.10 -15.24 -20.02
C ASN A 283 20.13 -16.59 -20.73
N PRO A 284 20.65 -16.60 -21.96
CA PRO A 284 20.64 -17.73 -22.86
C PRO A 284 21.40 -18.95 -22.35
#